data_54b03d5456f191490cf714fbe7fe5575
#
_entry.id   54b03d5456f191490cf714fbe7fe5575
#
_cell.length_a   1.000
_cell.length_b   1.000
_cell.length_c   1.000
_cell.angle_alpha   90.00
_cell.angle_beta   90.00
_cell.angle_gamma   90.00
#
_symmetry.space_group_name_H-M   'P 1'
#
loop_
_entity.id
_entity.type
_entity.pdbx_description
1 polymer ?
#
loop_
_entity_poly.entity_id
_entity_poly.type
_entity_poly.pdbx_seq_one_letter_code
_entity_poly.pdbx_strand_id
1 'polypeptide(L)'
;MSLVDNQRPLQPEYVPGSITDRESERKALKQALNSIHLPNILLHGPRGTGKTLLTRQLITQLEDDIQHHYIDCIHHDTEHKALRKLHTSITGEDTPQGFHTSKLQRKIEKQLKHVRHLIVLDEADFLLQNNGNSLLYYLSRINKPANLGIIIVSAHTASLQSQIDERTYSTLQPRRIGTEPYTSEQVYQILSERARQSLEPTSLHHEALTYLASATENTKLGLHWLRHTAQNTSQPISEETLKQTQKQAHHRFTERTLSHHTDHHRTLYKAIQDFDDYPVNSGQIYTTYREHCRKRDLKPLSNRRISDYIQHLKLHGLIETKTYYGGKHGKTTQIQPSSLLQ
;
A
#
# COMPACT_ATOMS: atom_id res chain seq x y z
N MET A 1 -27.15 -21.64 0.13
CA MET A 1 -25.78 -22.19 0.20
C MET A 1 -24.80 -21.06 -0.11
N SER A 2 -23.62 -21.03 0.47
CA SER A 2 -22.61 -20.03 0.13
C SER A 2 -22.01 -20.38 -1.24
N LEU A 3 -21.87 -19.38 -2.13
CA LEU A 3 -21.18 -19.56 -3.41
C LEU A 3 -19.66 -19.72 -3.26
N VAL A 4 -19.16 -19.51 -2.06
CA VAL A 4 -17.72 -19.53 -1.77
C VAL A 4 -17.36 -20.91 -1.23
N ASP A 5 -16.58 -21.67 -1.99
CA ASP A 5 -15.97 -22.93 -1.61
C ASP A 5 -14.68 -22.70 -0.80
N ASN A 6 -13.80 -21.84 -1.30
CA ASN A 6 -12.54 -21.47 -0.65
C ASN A 6 -12.35 -19.95 -0.60
N GLN A 7 -12.44 -19.37 0.59
CA GLN A 7 -12.30 -17.92 0.75
C GLN A 7 -10.88 -17.38 0.50
N ARG A 8 -9.86 -18.23 0.64
CA ARG A 8 -8.45 -17.80 0.66
C ARG A 8 -7.99 -17.09 -0.61
N PRO A 9 -8.28 -17.57 -1.85
CA PRO A 9 -7.81 -16.91 -3.06
C PRO A 9 -8.35 -15.49 -3.29
N LEU A 10 -9.51 -15.14 -2.73
CA LEU A 10 -10.08 -13.78 -2.81
C LEU A 10 -9.58 -12.84 -1.71
N GLN A 11 -8.69 -13.29 -0.83
CA GLN A 11 -8.11 -12.45 0.23
C GLN A 11 -6.92 -11.64 -0.32
N PRO A 12 -6.71 -10.39 0.17
CA PRO A 12 -5.58 -9.55 -0.26
C PRO A 12 -4.20 -10.13 0.07
N GLU A 13 -4.14 -10.95 1.13
CA GLU A 13 -2.91 -11.56 1.63
C GLU A 13 -2.51 -12.82 0.84
N TYR A 14 -3.39 -13.32 -0.02
CA TYR A 14 -3.12 -14.52 -0.81
C TYR A 14 -2.06 -14.25 -1.87
N VAL A 15 -1.02 -15.06 -1.87
CA VAL A 15 0.05 -15.05 -2.88
C VAL A 15 -0.22 -16.20 -3.86
N PRO A 16 -0.57 -15.91 -5.12
CA PRO A 16 -0.78 -16.95 -6.12
C PRO A 16 0.54 -17.60 -6.56
N GLY A 17 0.46 -18.79 -7.13
CA GLY A 17 1.63 -19.47 -7.69
C GLY A 17 2.27 -18.72 -8.87
N SER A 18 1.45 -18.05 -9.69
CA SER A 18 1.89 -17.16 -10.77
C SER A 18 1.21 -15.81 -10.65
N ILE A 19 1.89 -14.76 -11.07
CA ILE A 19 1.37 -13.39 -11.11
C ILE A 19 1.20 -13.03 -12.59
N THR A 20 -0.01 -12.68 -12.98
CA THR A 20 -0.35 -12.36 -14.38
C THR A 20 0.49 -11.19 -14.87
N ASP A 21 1.09 -11.35 -16.06
CA ASP A 21 1.84 -10.32 -16.80
C ASP A 21 2.86 -9.53 -15.97
N ARG A 22 3.62 -10.23 -15.12
CA ARG A 22 4.73 -9.65 -14.31
C ARG A 22 6.03 -10.46 -14.46
N GLU A 23 6.16 -11.23 -15.55
CA GLU A 23 7.33 -12.09 -15.81
C GLU A 23 8.60 -11.25 -15.99
N SER A 24 8.51 -10.09 -16.65
CA SER A 24 9.64 -9.18 -16.87
C SER A 24 10.15 -8.59 -15.57
N GLU A 25 9.26 -8.08 -14.73
CA GLU A 25 9.59 -7.51 -13.41
C GLU A 25 10.11 -8.58 -12.46
N ARG A 26 9.46 -9.75 -12.45
CA ARG A 26 9.92 -10.92 -11.68
C ARG A 26 11.32 -11.37 -12.10
N LYS A 27 11.58 -11.45 -13.42
CA LYS A 27 12.90 -11.78 -13.95
C LYS A 27 13.94 -10.73 -13.57
N ALA A 28 13.60 -9.44 -13.69
CA ALA A 28 14.48 -8.34 -13.33
C ALA A 28 14.83 -8.35 -11.83
N LEU A 29 13.84 -8.62 -10.95
CA LEU A 29 14.04 -8.76 -9.51
C LEU A 29 14.94 -9.96 -9.19
N LYS A 30 14.66 -11.15 -9.75
CA LYS A 30 15.49 -12.34 -9.56
C LYS A 30 16.93 -12.13 -10.02
N GLN A 31 17.12 -11.58 -11.21
CA GLN A 31 18.45 -11.29 -11.73
C GLN A 31 19.23 -10.30 -10.84
N ALA A 32 18.54 -9.32 -10.28
CA ALA A 32 19.16 -8.36 -9.38
C ALA A 32 19.64 -9.04 -8.09
N LEU A 33 18.86 -9.95 -7.51
CA LEU A 33 19.21 -10.61 -6.24
C LEU A 33 20.20 -11.78 -6.39
N ASN A 34 20.36 -12.33 -7.58
CA ASN A 34 21.37 -13.36 -7.85
C ASN A 34 22.80 -12.78 -7.97
N SER A 35 22.98 -11.47 -7.75
CA SER A 35 24.32 -10.86 -7.73
C SER A 35 25.05 -11.12 -6.42
N ILE A 36 26.40 -11.16 -6.49
CA ILE A 36 27.26 -11.33 -5.31
C ILE A 36 26.94 -10.29 -4.23
N HIS A 37 26.66 -9.07 -4.68
CA HIS A 37 26.24 -7.97 -3.82
C HIS A 37 24.77 -7.69 -4.00
N LEU A 38 24.00 -7.76 -2.92
CA LEU A 38 22.57 -7.44 -2.95
C LEU A 38 22.39 -5.96 -3.29
N PRO A 39 21.66 -5.63 -4.39
CA PRO A 39 21.44 -4.26 -4.78
C PRO A 39 20.33 -3.60 -3.96
N ASN A 40 20.31 -2.28 -3.97
CA ASN A 40 19.12 -1.55 -3.61
C ASN A 40 18.18 -1.48 -4.82
N ILE A 41 16.89 -1.72 -4.61
CA ILE A 41 15.86 -1.76 -5.66
C ILE A 41 14.73 -0.81 -5.28
N LEU A 42 14.29 -0.01 -6.23
CA LEU A 42 13.03 0.73 -6.16
C LEU A 42 12.01 0.06 -7.07
N LEU A 43 11.07 -0.65 -6.47
CA LEU A 43 9.90 -1.21 -7.16
C LEU A 43 8.77 -0.20 -7.08
N HIS A 44 8.41 0.42 -8.20
CA HIS A 44 7.46 1.52 -8.22
C HIS A 44 6.36 1.33 -9.27
N GLY A 45 5.24 2.04 -9.08
CA GLY A 45 4.11 2.01 -10.01
C GLY A 45 2.78 2.22 -9.28
N PRO A 46 1.67 2.42 -10.00
CA PRO A 46 0.36 2.67 -9.41
C PRO A 46 -0.09 1.60 -8.43
N ARG A 47 -1.09 1.91 -7.62
CA ARG A 47 -1.71 0.95 -6.70
C ARG A 47 -2.43 -0.15 -7.48
N GLY A 48 -2.48 -1.34 -6.90
CA GLY A 48 -3.15 -2.48 -7.53
C GLY A 48 -2.35 -3.19 -8.63
N THR A 49 -1.11 -2.78 -8.91
CA THR A 49 -0.27 -3.36 -9.98
C THR A 49 0.52 -4.61 -9.58
N GLY A 50 0.30 -5.14 -8.38
CA GLY A 50 0.91 -6.41 -7.94
C GLY A 50 2.29 -6.29 -7.28
N LYS A 51 2.81 -5.08 -6.99
CA LYS A 51 4.14 -4.88 -6.36
C LYS A 51 4.35 -5.67 -5.08
N THR A 52 3.43 -5.57 -4.13
CA THR A 52 3.45 -6.33 -2.88
C THR A 52 3.46 -7.85 -3.13
N LEU A 53 2.68 -8.33 -4.12
CA LEU A 53 2.65 -9.74 -4.48
C LEU A 53 3.97 -10.20 -5.08
N LEU A 54 4.55 -9.42 -5.99
CA LEU A 54 5.88 -9.67 -6.57
C LEU A 54 6.94 -9.79 -5.48
N THR A 55 6.93 -8.87 -4.53
CA THR A 55 7.89 -8.85 -3.43
C THR A 55 7.71 -10.06 -2.51
N ARG A 56 6.46 -10.39 -2.14
CA ARG A 56 6.16 -11.56 -1.29
C ARG A 56 6.50 -12.87 -1.99
N GLN A 57 6.19 -13.02 -3.28
CA GLN A 57 6.57 -14.20 -4.05
C GLN A 57 8.09 -14.32 -4.18
N LEU A 58 8.79 -13.20 -4.39
CA LEU A 58 10.25 -13.17 -4.42
C LEU A 58 10.86 -13.69 -3.12
N ILE A 59 10.37 -13.20 -1.98
CA ILE A 59 10.84 -13.60 -0.64
C ILE A 59 10.72 -15.13 -0.44
N THR A 60 9.62 -15.75 -0.91
CA THR A 60 9.44 -17.22 -0.79
C THR A 60 10.37 -18.04 -1.70
N GLN A 61 11.10 -17.41 -2.60
CA GLN A 61 11.99 -18.04 -3.58
C GLN A 61 13.45 -17.60 -3.42
N LEU A 62 13.78 -16.90 -2.32
CA LEU A 62 15.16 -16.54 -2.00
C LEU A 62 15.99 -17.79 -1.68
N GLU A 63 17.28 -17.68 -1.93
CA GLU A 63 18.27 -18.68 -1.51
C GLU A 63 18.35 -18.72 0.02
N ASP A 64 18.67 -19.88 0.60
CA ASP A 64 18.70 -20.10 2.06
C ASP A 64 19.76 -19.24 2.77
N ASP A 65 20.74 -18.72 2.04
CA ASP A 65 21.80 -17.84 2.56
C ASP A 65 21.38 -16.37 2.71
N ILE A 66 20.15 -15.99 2.25
CA ILE A 66 19.60 -14.64 2.35
C ILE A 66 18.52 -14.59 3.40
N GLN A 67 18.80 -13.94 4.52
CA GLN A 67 17.76 -13.60 5.50
C GLN A 67 16.96 -12.39 5.04
N HIS A 68 15.64 -12.49 5.05
CA HIS A 68 14.78 -11.41 4.64
C HIS A 68 14.00 -10.81 5.81
N HIS A 69 13.76 -9.50 5.73
CA HIS A 69 13.05 -8.71 6.74
C HIS A 69 12.00 -7.84 6.05
N TYR A 70 10.73 -8.18 6.24
CA TYR A 70 9.61 -7.46 5.64
C TYR A 70 9.03 -6.45 6.63
N ILE A 71 8.96 -5.19 6.21
CA ILE A 71 8.42 -4.06 6.98
C ILE A 71 7.28 -3.44 6.19
N ASP A 72 6.07 -3.58 6.71
CA ASP A 72 4.90 -2.86 6.23
C ASP A 72 4.94 -1.43 6.79
N CYS A 73 5.22 -0.46 5.93
CA CYS A 73 5.36 0.93 6.30
C CYS A 73 4.01 1.64 6.58
N ILE A 74 2.87 1.02 6.27
CA ILE A 74 1.57 1.53 6.74
C ILE A 74 1.51 1.50 8.26
N HIS A 75 1.97 0.40 8.87
CA HIS A 75 1.99 0.21 10.33
C HIS A 75 3.26 0.74 10.98
N HIS A 76 4.37 0.78 10.23
CA HIS A 76 5.70 1.19 10.70
C HIS A 76 6.17 2.45 9.96
N ASP A 77 5.34 3.48 10.02
CA ASP A 77 5.40 4.74 9.25
C ASP A 77 6.47 5.75 9.73
N THR A 78 7.23 5.43 10.77
CA THR A 78 8.32 6.28 11.27
C THR A 78 9.62 5.49 11.36
N GLU A 79 10.76 6.18 11.29
CA GLU A 79 12.09 5.57 11.47
C GLU A 79 12.16 4.68 12.70
N HIS A 80 11.69 5.17 13.85
CA HIS A 80 11.73 4.41 15.11
C HIS A 80 10.88 3.14 15.06
N LYS A 81 9.65 3.21 14.53
CA LYS A 81 8.78 2.02 14.38
C LYS A 81 9.39 1.01 13.41
N ALA A 82 9.92 1.46 12.28
CA ALA A 82 10.55 0.61 11.29
C ALA A 82 11.81 -0.07 11.84
N LEU A 83 12.67 0.65 12.57
CA LEU A 83 13.84 0.07 13.25
C LEU A 83 13.46 -0.92 14.34
N ARG A 84 12.40 -0.67 15.12
CA ARG A 84 11.89 -1.65 16.08
C ARG A 84 11.47 -2.94 15.39
N LYS A 85 10.68 -2.83 14.33
CA LYS A 85 10.24 -4.00 13.55
C LYS A 85 11.42 -4.75 12.94
N LEU A 86 12.39 -4.03 12.41
CA LEU A 86 13.61 -4.62 11.86
C LEU A 86 14.41 -5.35 12.93
N HIS A 87 14.62 -4.73 14.10
CA HIS A 87 15.29 -5.35 15.24
C HIS A 87 14.61 -6.68 15.65
N THR A 88 13.28 -6.64 15.86
CA THR A 88 12.51 -7.86 16.21
C THR A 88 12.62 -8.92 15.10
N SER A 89 12.60 -8.53 13.83
CA SER A 89 12.72 -9.47 12.71
C SER A 89 14.11 -10.13 12.62
N ILE A 90 15.18 -9.41 13.01
CA ILE A 90 16.56 -9.91 12.96
C ILE A 90 16.87 -10.79 14.18
N THR A 91 16.42 -10.37 15.37
CA THR A 91 16.81 -11.02 16.64
C THR A 91 15.81 -12.05 17.15
N GLY A 92 14.55 -12.01 16.66
CA GLY A 92 13.44 -12.77 17.23
C GLY A 92 12.93 -12.23 18.58
N GLU A 93 13.59 -11.19 19.13
CA GLU A 93 13.28 -10.63 20.44
C GLU A 93 12.42 -9.36 20.30
N ASP A 94 11.43 -9.23 21.18
CA ASP A 94 10.68 -7.98 21.29
C ASP A 94 11.58 -6.83 21.74
N THR A 95 11.40 -5.69 21.10
CA THR A 95 12.16 -4.49 21.46
C THR A 95 11.60 -3.89 22.75
N PRO A 96 12.39 -3.80 23.83
CA PRO A 96 11.95 -3.17 25.08
C PRO A 96 11.48 -1.72 24.88
N GLN A 97 10.53 -1.27 25.70
CA GLN A 97 10.11 0.12 25.71
C GLN A 97 11.29 1.04 26.09
N GLY A 98 11.32 2.24 25.50
CA GLY A 98 12.35 3.24 25.84
C GLY A 98 13.67 3.09 25.07
N PHE A 99 13.78 2.17 24.10
CA PHE A 99 14.98 2.13 23.26
C PHE A 99 14.99 3.32 22.30
N HIS A 100 16.02 4.16 22.40
CA HIS A 100 16.27 5.23 21.44
C HIS A 100 16.71 4.68 20.09
N THR A 101 16.44 5.42 19.01
CA THR A 101 16.83 5.09 17.63
C THR A 101 18.30 4.66 17.51
N SER A 102 19.22 5.39 18.11
CA SER A 102 20.66 5.09 18.09
C SER A 102 21.02 3.74 18.72
N LYS A 103 20.30 3.32 19.77
CA LYS A 103 20.52 2.03 20.41
C LYS A 103 20.02 0.88 19.53
N LEU A 104 18.89 1.08 18.84
CA LEU A 104 18.36 0.13 17.86
C LEU A 104 19.34 -0.03 16.69
N GLN A 105 19.81 1.07 16.14
CA GLN A 105 20.78 1.08 15.05
C GLN A 105 22.03 0.26 15.39
N ARG A 106 22.67 0.51 16.55
CA ARG A 106 23.84 -0.25 16.99
C ARG A 106 23.58 -1.75 17.15
N LYS A 107 22.41 -2.13 17.66
CA LYS A 107 22.03 -3.55 17.79
C LYS A 107 21.85 -4.22 16.44
N ILE A 108 21.16 -3.55 15.53
CA ILE A 108 20.95 -4.02 14.15
C ILE A 108 22.30 -4.20 13.44
N GLU A 109 23.18 -3.20 13.49
CA GLU A 109 24.51 -3.26 12.87
C GLU A 109 25.35 -4.47 13.34
N LYS A 110 25.26 -4.83 14.61
CA LYS A 110 25.97 -5.98 15.15
C LYS A 110 25.50 -7.31 14.56
N GLN A 111 24.23 -7.41 14.23
CA GLN A 111 23.63 -8.66 13.72
C GLN A 111 23.80 -8.81 12.20
N LEU A 112 23.88 -7.71 11.45
CA LEU A 112 23.97 -7.73 9.98
C LEU A 112 25.36 -8.14 9.43
N LYS A 113 26.34 -8.53 10.28
CA LYS A 113 27.76 -8.66 9.87
C LYS A 113 28.12 -9.94 9.11
N HIS A 114 27.39 -11.04 9.26
CA HIS A 114 27.85 -12.37 8.87
C HIS A 114 26.98 -13.10 7.85
N VAL A 115 25.79 -12.57 7.54
CA VAL A 115 24.80 -13.17 6.65
C VAL A 115 24.34 -12.13 5.65
N ARG A 116 23.88 -12.56 4.48
CA ARG A 116 23.23 -11.68 3.50
C ARG A 116 21.83 -11.34 3.98
N HIS A 117 21.50 -10.07 4.02
CA HIS A 117 20.20 -9.58 4.47
C HIS A 117 19.48 -8.80 3.37
N LEU A 118 18.20 -9.07 3.20
CA LEU A 118 17.32 -8.31 2.32
C LEU A 118 16.24 -7.64 3.15
N ILE A 119 16.24 -6.31 3.19
CA ILE A 119 15.21 -5.52 3.84
C ILE A 119 14.18 -5.08 2.79
N VAL A 120 12.92 -5.37 3.04
CA VAL A 120 11.80 -4.92 2.22
C VAL A 120 11.01 -3.87 2.98
N LEU A 121 10.92 -2.68 2.41
CA LEU A 121 10.09 -1.56 2.87
C LEU A 121 8.88 -1.47 1.95
N ASP A 122 7.79 -2.13 2.31
CA ASP A 122 6.56 -2.10 1.51
C ASP A 122 5.70 -0.89 1.87
N GLU A 123 5.05 -0.28 0.87
CA GLU A 123 4.33 0.99 0.98
C GLU A 123 5.20 2.10 1.62
N ALA A 124 6.45 2.20 1.17
CA ALA A 124 7.46 3.11 1.73
C ALA A 124 7.07 4.60 1.69
N ASP A 125 6.08 4.96 0.89
CA ASP A 125 5.52 6.32 0.81
C ASP A 125 5.04 6.83 2.17
N PHE A 126 4.47 5.96 3.02
CA PHE A 126 4.04 6.31 4.39
C PHE A 126 5.21 6.65 5.29
N LEU A 127 6.30 5.89 5.19
CA LEU A 127 7.53 6.15 5.92
C LEU A 127 8.18 7.47 5.47
N LEU A 128 8.26 7.68 4.15
CA LEU A 128 8.87 8.88 3.58
C LEU A 128 8.11 10.16 3.96
N GLN A 129 6.79 10.10 4.02
CA GLN A 129 5.97 11.22 4.48
C GLN A 129 6.28 11.62 5.94
N ASN A 130 6.69 10.69 6.77
CA ASN A 130 7.03 10.88 8.18
C ASN A 130 8.56 10.99 8.41
N ASN A 131 9.29 11.65 7.51
CA ASN A 131 10.74 11.85 7.59
C ASN A 131 11.57 10.55 7.51
N GLY A 132 11.08 9.55 6.80
CA GLY A 132 11.79 8.26 6.63
C GLY A 132 13.10 8.34 5.84
N ASN A 133 13.46 9.51 5.31
CA ASN A 133 14.75 9.74 4.67
C ASN A 133 15.92 9.36 5.58
N SER A 134 15.86 9.65 6.88
CA SER A 134 16.90 9.29 7.85
C SER A 134 17.11 7.78 7.96
N LEU A 135 16.04 6.98 7.91
CA LEU A 135 16.14 5.52 7.88
C LEU A 135 16.82 5.03 6.59
N LEU A 136 16.40 5.54 5.43
CA LEU A 136 17.02 5.15 4.15
C LEU A 136 18.50 5.53 4.11
N TYR A 137 18.85 6.73 4.60
CA TYR A 137 20.23 7.16 4.72
C TYR A 137 21.03 6.24 5.62
N TYR A 138 20.52 5.91 6.80
CA TYR A 138 21.14 4.99 7.72
C TYR A 138 21.35 3.60 7.08
N LEU A 139 20.31 3.00 6.54
CA LEU A 139 20.38 1.67 5.92
C LEU A 139 21.35 1.64 4.73
N SER A 140 21.38 2.68 3.91
CA SER A 140 22.31 2.76 2.77
C SER A 140 23.77 2.84 3.18
N ARG A 141 24.07 3.22 4.43
CA ARG A 141 25.43 3.34 4.96
C ARG A 141 25.91 2.16 5.77
N ILE A 142 25.02 1.37 6.35
CA ILE A 142 25.39 0.12 7.05
C ILE A 142 26.09 -0.85 6.09
N ASN A 143 25.84 -0.73 4.81
CA ASN A 143 26.21 -1.65 3.75
C ASN A 143 27.71 -1.69 3.41
N LYS A 144 28.57 -1.83 4.42
CA LYS A 144 30.01 -2.05 4.16
C LYS A 144 30.56 -3.18 5.05
N PRO A 145 30.87 -4.33 4.48
CA PRO A 145 30.77 -4.81 3.12
C PRO A 145 29.39 -5.41 2.77
N ALA A 146 29.03 -5.28 1.57
CA ALA A 146 27.89 -5.63 0.69
C ALA A 146 26.93 -6.80 1.04
N ASN A 147 26.58 -7.00 2.29
CA ASN A 147 25.65 -8.08 2.70
C ASN A 147 24.21 -7.62 2.91
N LEU A 148 23.90 -6.36 2.61
CA LEU A 148 22.58 -5.78 2.80
C LEU A 148 22.03 -5.24 1.48
N GLY A 149 20.86 -5.73 1.03
CA GLY A 149 20.06 -5.17 -0.03
C GLY A 149 18.78 -4.58 0.53
N ILE A 150 18.23 -3.58 -0.16
CA ILE A 150 16.97 -2.92 0.23
C ILE A 150 16.04 -2.93 -0.96
N ILE A 151 14.82 -3.44 -0.79
CA ILE A 151 13.71 -3.25 -1.74
C ILE A 151 12.79 -2.19 -1.16
N ILE A 152 12.66 -1.08 -1.86
CA ILE A 152 11.73 -0.01 -1.56
C ILE A 152 10.54 -0.16 -2.51
N VAL A 153 9.36 -0.43 -1.97
CA VAL A 153 8.11 -0.53 -2.74
C VAL A 153 7.32 0.75 -2.56
N SER A 154 7.04 1.45 -3.66
CA SER A 154 6.37 2.74 -3.67
C SER A 154 5.18 2.74 -4.64
N ALA A 155 4.08 3.37 -4.25
CA ALA A 155 2.94 3.61 -5.12
C ALA A 155 3.13 4.82 -6.04
N HIS A 156 4.09 5.68 -5.75
CA HIS A 156 4.36 6.85 -6.57
C HIS A 156 5.24 6.52 -7.77
N THR A 157 4.80 6.98 -8.94
CA THR A 157 5.60 6.99 -10.17
C THR A 157 6.58 8.18 -10.20
N ALA A 158 6.29 9.23 -9.42
CA ALA A 158 7.24 10.33 -9.22
C ALA A 158 8.54 9.81 -8.62
N SER A 159 9.66 10.37 -9.04
CA SER A 159 10.97 9.85 -8.66
C SER A 159 11.14 9.88 -7.12
N LEU A 160 11.62 8.80 -6.54
CA LEU A 160 12.08 8.74 -5.15
C LEU A 160 13.01 9.92 -4.84
N GLN A 161 13.79 10.36 -5.82
CA GLN A 161 14.69 11.52 -5.75
C GLN A 161 14.02 12.82 -5.31
N SER A 162 12.72 13.00 -5.62
CA SER A 162 11.98 14.19 -5.17
C SER A 162 11.48 14.09 -3.71
N GLN A 163 11.55 12.90 -3.12
CA GLN A 163 11.04 12.62 -1.77
C GLN A 163 12.14 12.47 -0.72
N ILE A 164 13.38 12.21 -1.14
CA ILE A 164 14.54 12.07 -0.27
C ILE A 164 15.63 13.07 -0.67
N ASP A 165 16.55 13.35 0.25
CA ASP A 165 17.65 14.24 -0.05
C ASP A 165 18.65 13.61 -1.05
N GLU A 166 19.39 14.47 -1.76
CA GLU A 166 20.35 14.06 -2.78
C GLU A 166 21.45 13.15 -2.21
N ARG A 167 21.85 13.39 -0.97
CA ARG A 167 22.87 12.58 -0.29
C ARG A 167 22.39 11.14 -0.07
N THR A 168 21.14 10.97 0.36
CA THR A 168 20.52 9.66 0.53
C THR A 168 20.36 8.96 -0.82
N TYR A 169 19.89 9.67 -1.82
CA TYR A 169 19.69 9.11 -3.15
C TYR A 169 21.02 8.66 -3.79
N SER A 170 22.06 9.49 -3.71
CA SER A 170 23.40 9.18 -4.26
C SER A 170 24.09 8.00 -3.58
N THR A 171 23.80 7.75 -2.29
CA THR A 171 24.33 6.60 -1.56
C THR A 171 23.52 5.33 -1.84
N LEU A 172 22.20 5.46 -1.94
CA LEU A 172 21.26 4.35 -2.16
C LEU A 172 21.38 3.79 -3.58
N GLN A 173 21.47 4.65 -4.60
CA GLN A 173 21.55 4.34 -6.04
C GLN A 173 20.66 3.17 -6.46
N PRO A 174 19.34 3.24 -6.24
CA PRO A 174 18.48 2.09 -6.40
C PRO A 174 18.28 1.73 -7.88
N ARG A 175 18.38 0.44 -8.21
CA ARG A 175 17.91 -0.06 -9.50
C ARG A 175 16.40 0.09 -9.57
N ARG A 176 15.90 0.80 -10.58
CA ARG A 176 14.47 1.05 -10.74
C ARG A 176 13.80 -0.06 -11.54
N ILE A 177 12.69 -0.57 -11.00
CA ILE A 177 11.80 -1.52 -11.66
C ILE A 177 10.40 -0.94 -11.57
N GLY A 178 9.81 -0.61 -12.72
CA GLY A 178 8.46 -0.05 -12.81
C GLY A 178 7.42 -1.14 -13.04
N THR A 179 6.22 -0.96 -12.49
CA THR A 179 5.03 -1.75 -12.83
C THR A 179 3.98 -0.83 -13.43
N GLU A 180 3.42 -1.23 -14.56
CA GLU A 180 2.34 -0.51 -15.22
C GLU A 180 0.96 -0.95 -14.69
N PRO A 181 -0.09 -0.10 -14.82
CA PRO A 181 -1.46 -0.50 -14.55
C PRO A 181 -1.82 -1.76 -15.36
N TYR A 182 -2.66 -2.61 -14.79
CA TYR A 182 -3.23 -3.71 -15.54
C TYR A 182 -4.28 -3.20 -16.53
N THR A 183 -4.31 -3.79 -17.72
CA THR A 183 -5.41 -3.60 -18.67
C THR A 183 -6.66 -4.32 -18.16
N SER A 184 -7.85 -3.96 -18.68
CA SER A 184 -9.11 -4.67 -18.33
C SER A 184 -9.03 -6.17 -18.62
N GLU A 185 -8.34 -6.56 -19.68
CA GLU A 185 -8.11 -7.99 -20.01
C GLU A 185 -7.25 -8.70 -18.96
N GLN A 186 -6.18 -8.06 -18.49
CA GLN A 186 -5.33 -8.60 -17.42
C GLN A 186 -6.09 -8.67 -16.09
N VAL A 187 -6.90 -7.63 -15.77
CA VAL A 187 -7.77 -7.65 -14.58
C VAL A 187 -8.78 -8.80 -14.68
N TYR A 188 -9.39 -9.01 -15.87
CA TYR A 188 -10.28 -10.14 -16.12
C TYR A 188 -9.59 -11.47 -15.84
N GLN A 189 -8.39 -11.70 -16.36
CA GLN A 189 -7.62 -12.92 -16.15
C GLN A 189 -7.32 -13.16 -14.68
N ILE A 190 -6.89 -12.12 -13.95
CA ILE A 190 -6.61 -12.19 -12.52
C ILE A 190 -7.88 -12.55 -11.75
N LEU A 191 -8.99 -11.88 -12.00
CA LEU A 191 -10.26 -12.12 -11.31
C LEU A 191 -10.82 -13.51 -11.64
N SER A 192 -10.72 -13.94 -12.90
CA SER A 192 -11.14 -15.26 -13.36
C SER A 192 -10.39 -16.38 -12.65
N GLU A 193 -9.06 -16.28 -12.60
CA GLU A 193 -8.23 -17.28 -11.92
C GLU A 193 -8.55 -17.37 -10.42
N ARG A 194 -8.76 -16.22 -9.76
CA ARG A 194 -9.13 -16.16 -8.34
C ARG A 194 -10.54 -16.70 -8.08
N ALA A 195 -11.50 -16.37 -8.96
CA ALA A 195 -12.87 -16.87 -8.90
C ALA A 195 -12.89 -18.38 -9.05
N ARG A 196 -12.17 -18.92 -10.03
CA ARG A 196 -12.07 -20.37 -10.29
C ARG A 196 -11.55 -21.17 -9.09
N GLN A 197 -10.64 -20.57 -8.29
CA GLN A 197 -10.08 -21.18 -7.09
C GLN A 197 -10.95 -21.00 -5.85
N SER A 198 -11.93 -20.11 -5.89
CA SER A 198 -12.69 -19.67 -4.72
C SER A 198 -14.16 -19.98 -4.76
N LEU A 199 -14.75 -19.97 -5.94
CA LEU A 199 -16.21 -20.05 -6.13
C LEU A 199 -16.61 -21.41 -6.68
N GLU A 200 -17.84 -21.82 -6.38
CA GLU A 200 -18.43 -23.01 -6.99
C GLU A 200 -18.48 -22.86 -8.52
N PRO A 201 -18.29 -23.96 -9.26
CA PRO A 201 -18.45 -23.96 -10.71
C PRO A 201 -19.79 -23.35 -11.12
N THR A 202 -19.81 -22.56 -12.20
CA THR A 202 -21.01 -21.90 -12.73
C THR A 202 -21.67 -20.81 -11.85
N SER A 203 -21.09 -20.49 -10.70
CA SER A 203 -21.60 -19.45 -9.79
C SER A 203 -21.30 -18.01 -10.23
N LEU A 204 -20.47 -17.82 -11.25
CA LEU A 204 -20.08 -16.49 -11.77
C LEU A 204 -20.27 -16.48 -13.29
N HIS A 205 -21.13 -15.58 -13.78
CA HIS A 205 -21.35 -15.40 -15.19
C HIS A 205 -20.19 -14.67 -15.86
N HIS A 206 -19.88 -15.03 -17.10
CA HIS A 206 -18.82 -14.41 -17.90
C HIS A 206 -19.00 -12.90 -18.04
N GLU A 207 -20.23 -12.45 -18.31
CA GLU A 207 -20.58 -11.02 -18.45
C GLU A 207 -20.35 -10.24 -17.16
N ALA A 208 -20.66 -10.84 -16.01
CA ALA A 208 -20.41 -10.24 -14.70
C ALA A 208 -18.91 -10.01 -14.46
N LEU A 209 -18.08 -11.01 -14.83
CA LEU A 209 -16.64 -10.90 -14.70
C LEU A 209 -16.05 -9.85 -15.64
N THR A 210 -16.55 -9.77 -16.87
CA THR A 210 -16.17 -8.76 -17.87
C THR A 210 -16.55 -7.36 -17.38
N TYR A 211 -17.78 -7.20 -16.87
CA TYR A 211 -18.21 -5.95 -16.25
C TYR A 211 -17.29 -5.53 -15.10
N LEU A 212 -17.04 -6.43 -14.16
CA LEU A 212 -16.18 -6.17 -12.99
C LEU A 212 -14.77 -5.73 -13.41
N ALA A 213 -14.19 -6.40 -14.40
CA ALA A 213 -12.86 -6.09 -14.90
C ALA A 213 -12.78 -4.72 -15.60
N SER A 214 -13.85 -4.30 -16.27
CA SER A 214 -13.93 -3.00 -16.92
C SER A 214 -14.27 -1.86 -15.95
N ALA A 215 -15.01 -2.17 -14.88
CA ALA A 215 -15.45 -1.20 -13.88
C ALA A 215 -14.40 -0.90 -12.80
N THR A 216 -13.27 -1.61 -12.78
CA THR A 216 -12.23 -1.39 -11.76
C THR A 216 -10.82 -1.37 -12.37
N GLU A 217 -10.10 -0.28 -12.16
CA GLU A 217 -8.68 -0.17 -12.50
C GLU A 217 -7.77 -0.74 -11.39
N ASN A 218 -8.34 -1.04 -10.22
CA ASN A 218 -7.62 -1.51 -9.04
C ASN A 218 -8.00 -2.97 -8.73
N THR A 219 -7.12 -3.89 -9.07
CA THR A 219 -7.32 -5.33 -8.85
C THR A 219 -7.69 -5.69 -7.41
N LYS A 220 -7.14 -4.97 -6.42
CA LYS A 220 -7.44 -5.18 -5.01
C LYS A 220 -8.91 -4.84 -4.69
N LEU A 221 -9.42 -3.76 -5.28
CA LEU A 221 -10.84 -3.39 -5.17
C LEU A 221 -11.72 -4.41 -5.89
N GLY A 222 -11.37 -4.84 -7.10
CA GLY A 222 -12.09 -5.85 -7.85
C GLY A 222 -12.23 -7.17 -7.11
N LEU A 223 -11.13 -7.67 -6.52
CA LEU A 223 -11.14 -8.87 -5.68
C LEU A 223 -12.01 -8.70 -4.43
N HIS A 224 -11.96 -7.52 -3.80
CA HIS A 224 -12.80 -7.24 -2.65
C HIS A 224 -14.28 -7.19 -3.02
N TRP A 225 -14.62 -6.55 -4.13
CA TRP A 225 -15.99 -6.47 -4.62
C TRP A 225 -16.55 -7.86 -4.98
N LEU A 226 -15.81 -8.65 -5.75
CA LEU A 226 -16.19 -10.03 -6.07
C LEU A 226 -16.42 -10.86 -4.80
N ARG A 227 -15.51 -10.80 -3.83
CA ARG A 227 -15.66 -11.50 -2.56
C ARG A 227 -16.89 -11.04 -1.79
N HIS A 228 -17.11 -9.72 -1.71
CA HIS A 228 -18.27 -9.17 -1.01
C HIS A 228 -19.56 -9.65 -1.65
N THR A 229 -19.68 -9.60 -2.98
CA THR A 229 -20.85 -10.09 -3.70
C THR A 229 -21.07 -11.58 -3.46
N ALA A 230 -20.02 -12.41 -3.59
CA ALA A 230 -20.13 -13.85 -3.40
C ALA A 230 -20.55 -14.26 -1.97
N GLN A 231 -20.19 -13.46 -0.96
CA GLN A 231 -20.59 -13.68 0.43
C GLN A 231 -22.02 -13.24 0.76
N ASN A 232 -22.61 -12.36 -0.06
CA ASN A 232 -23.91 -11.74 0.21
C ASN A 232 -25.01 -12.16 -0.79
N THR A 233 -24.72 -13.11 -1.67
CA THR A 233 -25.72 -13.70 -2.58
C THR A 233 -25.69 -15.22 -2.51
N SER A 234 -26.84 -15.85 -2.74
CA SER A 234 -27.01 -17.29 -2.88
C SER A 234 -27.32 -17.70 -4.33
N GLN A 235 -27.46 -16.74 -5.23
CA GLN A 235 -27.70 -16.96 -6.65
C GLN A 235 -26.42 -16.71 -7.45
N PRO A 236 -26.27 -17.28 -8.66
CA PRO A 236 -25.13 -17.02 -9.53
C PRO A 236 -24.92 -15.50 -9.72
N ILE A 237 -23.66 -15.09 -9.66
CA ILE A 237 -23.28 -13.68 -9.74
C ILE A 237 -23.43 -13.22 -11.19
N SER A 238 -24.40 -12.35 -11.41
CA SER A 238 -24.65 -11.64 -12.66
C SER A 238 -24.10 -10.22 -12.60
N GLU A 239 -24.05 -9.52 -13.72
CA GLU A 239 -23.73 -8.10 -13.80
C GLU A 239 -24.64 -7.26 -12.92
N GLU A 240 -25.95 -7.56 -12.93
CA GLU A 240 -26.95 -6.89 -12.09
C GLU A 240 -26.64 -7.07 -10.60
N THR A 241 -26.28 -8.29 -10.17
CA THR A 241 -25.89 -8.58 -8.78
C THR A 241 -24.66 -7.76 -8.36
N LEU A 242 -23.68 -7.61 -9.26
CA LEU A 242 -22.51 -6.78 -9.01
C LEU A 242 -22.89 -5.31 -8.86
N LYS A 243 -23.70 -4.76 -9.74
CA LYS A 243 -24.19 -3.37 -9.66
C LYS A 243 -24.93 -3.10 -8.35
N GLN A 244 -25.79 -4.00 -7.93
CA GLN A 244 -26.53 -3.88 -6.66
C GLN A 244 -25.61 -3.89 -5.43
N THR A 245 -24.51 -4.65 -5.47
CA THR A 245 -23.59 -4.75 -4.34
C THR A 245 -22.44 -3.73 -4.38
N GLN A 246 -22.23 -3.02 -5.48
CA GLN A 246 -21.10 -2.09 -5.68
C GLN A 246 -20.91 -1.11 -4.54
N LYS A 247 -21.95 -0.34 -4.22
CA LYS A 247 -21.87 0.68 -3.19
C LYS A 247 -21.49 0.13 -1.82
N GLN A 248 -22.03 -1.03 -1.46
CA GLN A 248 -21.70 -1.69 -0.21
C GLN A 248 -20.28 -2.26 -0.22
N ALA A 249 -19.85 -2.85 -1.33
CA ALA A 249 -18.50 -3.37 -1.49
C ALA A 249 -17.44 -2.25 -1.38
N HIS A 250 -17.67 -1.11 -2.05
CA HIS A 250 -16.79 0.06 -1.96
C HIS A 250 -16.76 0.63 -0.53
N HIS A 251 -17.90 0.74 0.12
CA HIS A 251 -17.99 1.19 1.51
C HIS A 251 -17.20 0.26 2.45
N ARG A 252 -17.38 -1.06 2.34
CA ARG A 252 -16.64 -2.07 3.12
C ARG A 252 -15.14 -2.05 2.84
N PHE A 253 -14.74 -1.84 1.60
CA PHE A 253 -13.33 -1.68 1.22
C PHE A 253 -12.72 -0.47 1.93
N THR A 254 -13.42 0.65 1.92
CA THR A 254 -13.02 1.88 2.60
C THR A 254 -12.93 1.70 4.12
N GLU A 255 -13.96 1.12 4.74
CA GLU A 255 -13.96 0.82 6.19
C GLU A 255 -12.78 -0.08 6.57
N ARG A 256 -12.51 -1.13 5.79
CA ARG A 256 -11.35 -2.01 6.03
C ARG A 256 -10.03 -1.25 5.91
N THR A 257 -9.89 -0.40 4.92
CA THR A 257 -8.70 0.44 4.76
C THR A 257 -8.52 1.37 5.97
N LEU A 258 -9.60 1.97 6.46
CA LEU A 258 -9.58 2.87 7.61
C LEU A 258 -9.55 2.16 8.97
N SER A 259 -9.79 0.84 9.04
CA SER A 259 -9.84 0.10 10.33
C SER A 259 -8.52 0.13 11.10
N HIS A 260 -7.40 0.20 10.38
CA HIS A 260 -6.05 0.27 10.94
C HIS A 260 -5.60 1.71 11.29
N HIS A 261 -6.47 2.70 11.09
CA HIS A 261 -6.18 4.10 11.32
C HIS A 261 -6.90 4.65 12.55
N THR A 262 -6.43 5.82 13.02
CA THR A 262 -7.00 6.49 14.20
C THR A 262 -8.41 7.01 13.90
N ASP A 263 -9.18 7.29 14.98
CA ASP A 263 -10.51 7.89 14.87
C ASP A 263 -10.50 9.24 14.15
N HIS A 264 -9.39 9.96 14.21
CA HIS A 264 -9.22 11.21 13.49
C HIS A 264 -9.19 11.01 11.97
N HIS A 265 -8.58 9.93 11.44
CA HIS A 265 -8.63 9.62 10.01
C HIS A 265 -10.07 9.31 9.56
N ARG A 266 -10.78 8.49 10.34
CA ARG A 266 -12.18 8.13 10.06
C ARG A 266 -13.09 9.36 10.11
N THR A 267 -12.88 10.24 11.11
CA THR A 267 -13.62 11.49 11.26
C THR A 267 -13.34 12.43 10.11
N LEU A 268 -12.08 12.56 9.69
CA LEU A 268 -11.69 13.39 8.55
C LEU A 268 -12.28 12.87 7.23
N TYR A 269 -12.22 11.56 7.00
CA TYR A 269 -12.80 10.97 5.79
C TYR A 269 -14.32 11.19 5.73
N LYS A 270 -15.04 11.02 6.85
CA LYS A 270 -16.47 11.34 6.92
C LYS A 270 -16.74 12.82 6.65
N ALA A 271 -15.94 13.72 7.21
CA ALA A 271 -16.06 15.15 6.94
C ALA A 271 -15.85 15.52 5.47
N ILE A 272 -15.02 14.75 4.74
CA ILE A 272 -14.86 14.91 3.29
C ILE A 272 -16.10 14.40 2.55
N GLN A 273 -16.74 13.33 3.01
CA GLN A 273 -17.92 12.76 2.37
C GLN A 273 -19.21 13.56 2.58
N ASP A 274 -19.24 14.50 3.52
CA ASP A 274 -20.44 15.34 3.81
C ASP A 274 -20.72 16.43 2.75
N PHE A 275 -19.86 16.59 1.77
CA PHE A 275 -20.05 17.56 0.70
C PHE A 275 -20.75 16.91 -0.50
N ASP A 276 -21.69 17.63 -1.10
CA ASP A 276 -22.38 17.18 -2.31
C ASP A 276 -21.61 17.56 -3.58
N ASP A 277 -20.88 18.69 -3.56
CA ASP A 277 -20.14 19.21 -4.69
C ASP A 277 -18.62 19.10 -4.49
N TYR A 278 -17.92 18.58 -5.49
CA TYR A 278 -16.47 18.42 -5.50
C TYR A 278 -15.85 19.12 -6.71
N PRO A 279 -14.57 19.55 -6.60
CA PRO A 279 -13.65 19.44 -5.46
C PRO A 279 -13.88 20.49 -4.37
N VAL A 280 -13.59 20.14 -3.11
CA VAL A 280 -13.75 21.01 -1.93
C VAL A 280 -12.39 21.55 -1.50
N ASN A 281 -12.34 22.82 -1.05
CA ASN A 281 -11.11 23.41 -0.53
C ASN A 281 -10.78 22.90 0.89
N SER A 282 -9.49 22.72 1.17
CA SER A 282 -9.00 22.22 2.47
C SER A 282 -9.51 23.00 3.67
N GLY A 283 -9.72 24.33 3.55
CA GLY A 283 -10.27 25.16 4.62
C GLY A 283 -11.68 24.78 5.05
N GLN A 284 -12.55 24.45 4.07
CA GLN A 284 -13.91 23.98 4.33
C GLN A 284 -13.89 22.64 5.05
N ILE A 285 -13.05 21.70 4.56
CA ILE A 285 -12.88 20.39 5.19
C ILE A 285 -12.38 20.51 6.63
N TYR A 286 -11.47 21.43 6.93
CA TYR A 286 -10.99 21.66 8.31
C TYR A 286 -12.12 22.13 9.24
N THR A 287 -13.04 22.95 8.74
CA THR A 287 -14.21 23.42 9.50
C THR A 287 -15.15 22.27 9.80
N THR A 288 -15.57 21.53 8.77
CA THR A 288 -16.46 20.36 8.90
C THR A 288 -15.86 19.28 9.79
N TYR A 289 -14.55 19.00 9.64
CA TYR A 289 -13.84 18.06 10.52
C TYR A 289 -13.92 18.47 12.00
N ARG A 290 -13.74 19.75 12.32
CA ARG A 290 -13.83 20.23 13.72
C ARG A 290 -15.25 20.06 14.27
N GLU A 291 -16.27 20.25 13.46
CA GLU A 291 -17.67 20.01 13.85
C GLU A 291 -17.90 18.53 14.14
N HIS A 292 -17.39 17.63 13.28
CA HIS A 292 -17.45 16.19 13.53
C HIS A 292 -16.70 15.77 14.80
N CYS A 293 -15.55 16.39 15.09
CA CYS A 293 -14.81 16.12 16.33
C CYS A 293 -15.65 16.52 17.57
N ARG A 294 -16.30 17.70 17.54
CA ARG A 294 -17.17 18.15 18.64
C ARG A 294 -18.34 17.18 18.89
N LYS A 295 -18.99 16.71 17.81
CA LYS A 295 -20.09 15.72 17.90
C LYS A 295 -19.66 14.38 18.50
N ARG A 296 -18.36 14.06 18.48
CA ARG A 296 -17.78 12.77 18.93
C ARG A 296 -16.94 12.89 20.20
N ASP A 297 -16.94 14.04 20.84
CA ASP A 297 -16.09 14.35 21.98
C ASP A 297 -14.58 14.08 21.72
N LEU A 298 -14.14 14.34 20.49
CA LEU A 298 -12.75 14.24 20.08
C LEU A 298 -12.09 15.62 20.11
N LYS A 299 -10.88 15.72 20.67
CA LYS A 299 -10.11 16.96 20.64
C LYS A 299 -9.59 17.21 19.21
N PRO A 300 -10.00 18.28 18.51
CA PRO A 300 -9.56 18.53 17.15
C PRO A 300 -8.05 18.67 17.02
N LEU A 301 -7.50 18.15 15.92
CA LEU A 301 -6.09 18.31 15.56
C LEU A 301 -5.79 19.69 14.99
N SER A 302 -4.50 20.09 15.01
CA SER A 302 -4.03 21.29 14.30
C SER A 302 -4.15 21.12 12.79
N ASN A 303 -4.23 22.25 12.05
CA ASN A 303 -4.30 22.24 10.58
C ASN A 303 -3.14 21.46 9.94
N ARG A 304 -1.93 21.57 10.50
CA ARG A 304 -0.77 20.81 10.03
C ARG A 304 -1.02 19.32 10.12
N ARG A 305 -1.51 18.82 11.26
CA ARG A 305 -1.84 17.40 11.45
C ARG A 305 -2.97 16.94 10.55
N ILE A 306 -3.99 17.79 10.34
CA ILE A 306 -5.08 17.46 9.39
C ILE A 306 -4.51 17.35 7.97
N SER A 307 -3.59 18.24 7.57
CA SER A 307 -2.91 18.14 6.27
C SER A 307 -2.12 16.83 6.13
N ASP A 308 -1.41 16.39 7.17
CA ASP A 308 -0.70 15.11 7.19
C ASP A 308 -1.69 13.95 6.99
N TYR A 309 -2.84 13.98 7.65
CA TYR A 309 -3.88 12.96 7.53
C TYR A 309 -4.57 12.97 6.16
N ILE A 310 -4.75 14.13 5.53
CA ILE A 310 -5.19 14.24 4.13
C ILE A 310 -4.20 13.52 3.21
N GLN A 311 -2.90 13.71 3.42
CA GLN A 311 -1.90 12.99 2.64
C GLN A 311 -1.95 11.47 2.89
N HIS A 312 -2.18 11.01 4.13
CA HIS A 312 -2.40 9.59 4.42
C HIS A 312 -3.61 9.02 3.67
N LEU A 313 -4.76 9.71 3.70
CA LEU A 313 -5.95 9.29 2.96
C LEU A 313 -5.69 9.24 1.44
N LYS A 314 -4.94 10.20 0.90
CA LYS A 314 -4.47 10.20 -0.49
C LYS A 314 -3.56 9.00 -0.77
N LEU A 315 -2.58 8.74 0.09
CA LEU A 315 -1.69 7.58 -0.04
C LEU A 315 -2.45 6.26 0.00
N HIS A 316 -3.60 6.18 0.65
CA HIS A 316 -4.49 5.02 0.59
C HIS A 316 -5.36 4.97 -0.66
N GLY A 317 -5.36 6.01 -1.49
CA GLY A 317 -6.23 6.12 -2.66
C GLY A 317 -7.71 6.30 -2.31
N LEU A 318 -8.01 6.81 -1.09
CA LEU A 318 -9.38 7.09 -0.65
C LEU A 318 -9.85 8.46 -1.13
N ILE A 319 -8.92 9.37 -1.36
CA ILE A 319 -9.16 10.72 -1.85
C ILE A 319 -8.13 11.11 -2.91
N GLU A 320 -8.50 12.06 -3.74
CA GLU A 320 -7.63 12.75 -4.67
C GLU A 320 -7.41 14.18 -4.21
N THR A 321 -6.21 14.72 -4.47
CA THR A 321 -5.88 16.10 -4.12
C THR A 321 -5.20 16.81 -5.26
N LYS A 322 -5.59 18.06 -5.52
CA LYS A 322 -4.96 18.93 -6.50
C LYS A 322 -4.60 20.27 -5.86
N THR A 323 -3.36 20.73 -6.08
CA THR A 323 -2.99 22.07 -5.63
C THR A 323 -3.57 23.09 -6.57
N TYR A 324 -4.26 24.08 -6.02
CA TYR A 324 -4.82 25.20 -6.76
C TYR A 324 -4.17 26.51 -6.30
N TYR A 325 -3.79 27.33 -7.27
CA TYR A 325 -3.21 28.65 -7.05
C TYR A 325 -4.27 29.70 -7.37
N GLY A 326 -5.00 30.15 -6.38
CA GLY A 326 -6.17 31.05 -6.51
C GLY A 326 -5.85 32.53 -6.50
N GLY A 327 -4.83 33.00 -7.18
CA GLY A 327 -4.52 34.45 -7.28
C GLY A 327 -4.44 35.14 -5.90
N LYS A 328 -5.34 36.06 -5.62
CA LYS A 328 -5.40 36.82 -4.35
C LYS A 328 -5.62 35.97 -3.09
N HIS A 329 -6.13 34.75 -3.20
CA HIS A 329 -6.39 33.85 -2.07
C HIS A 329 -5.26 32.87 -1.78
N GLY A 330 -4.12 32.97 -2.50
CA GLY A 330 -2.94 32.15 -2.25
C GLY A 330 -3.09 30.68 -2.71
N LYS A 331 -2.20 29.82 -2.19
CA LYS A 331 -2.16 28.39 -2.48
C LYS A 331 -3.18 27.64 -1.61
N THR A 332 -4.10 26.89 -2.22
CA THR A 332 -5.01 25.99 -1.51
C THR A 332 -4.96 24.58 -2.10
N THR A 333 -5.38 23.58 -1.33
CA THR A 333 -5.52 22.19 -1.78
C THR A 333 -7.00 21.90 -1.99
N GLN A 334 -7.35 21.49 -3.18
CA GLN A 334 -8.66 20.96 -3.53
C GLN A 334 -8.66 19.44 -3.32
N ILE A 335 -9.74 18.92 -2.76
CA ILE A 335 -9.87 17.54 -2.31
C ILE A 335 -11.22 17.00 -2.79
N GLN A 336 -11.19 15.75 -3.24
CA GLN A 336 -12.37 14.99 -3.60
C GLN A 336 -12.22 13.52 -3.21
N PRO A 337 -13.32 12.77 -2.97
CA PRO A 337 -13.27 11.32 -2.88
C PRO A 337 -12.64 10.73 -4.14
N SER A 338 -11.97 9.60 -4.00
CA SER A 338 -11.35 8.94 -5.16
C SER A 338 -12.43 8.50 -6.16
N SER A 339 -12.18 8.78 -7.43
CA SER A 339 -13.03 8.32 -8.54
C SER A 339 -13.19 6.79 -8.59
N LEU A 340 -12.22 6.06 -8.05
CA LEU A 340 -12.24 4.59 -7.96
C LEU A 340 -13.32 4.07 -6.97
N LEU A 341 -13.87 4.92 -6.12
CA LEU A 341 -14.85 4.56 -5.07
C LEU A 341 -16.22 5.16 -5.30
N GLN A 342 -16.41 5.91 -6.36
CA GLN A 342 -17.69 6.44 -6.82
C GLN A 342 -18.37 5.47 -7.79
#